data_18c0ce3f6ec0bffa877f56e8f4ab5f38
#
_entry.id   18c0ce3f6ec0bffa877f56e8f4ab5f38
#
_cell.length_a   1.000
_cell.length_b   1.000
_cell.length_c   1.000
_cell.angle_alpha   90.00
_cell.angle_beta   90.00
_cell.angle_gamma   90.00
#
_symmetry.space_group_name_H-M   'P 1'
#
loop_
_entity.id
_entity.type
_entity.pdbx_description
1 polymer ?
#
loop_
_entity_poly.entity_id
_entity_poly.type
_entity_poly.pdbx_seq_one_letter_code
_entity_poly.pdbx_strand_id
1 'polypeptide(L)'
;MALDSISKRFVVRHRWRVLFAAALLISAAAVLRAPSSAAEDARMVPPPAQDETAPPATSEVAVLAGGCFWGVQGVFQHVNGVTSAVSGYAGGTEDTAQYEIVSRGDTRHAESVQVTFDPKGVSYGRLLQIYFSVAHDPTELNRQGPDSGTQYRSAIFPASPEQMRVAKAYIAQLDDAHVFEAKIVTKIEPGRIFYPAEAYHQDFLTRNPSYLYIVINDLPKIENLKRLFPTAYRADPVLVMAQRPSN
;
A
#
# COMPACT_ATOMS: atom_id res chain seq x y z
N MET A 1 -51.25 -41.88 46.08
CA MET A 1 -50.13 -42.22 45.19
C MET A 1 -50.26 -41.44 43.88
N ALA A 2 -50.35 -40.09 43.91
CA ALA A 2 -50.56 -39.25 42.73
C ALA A 2 -50.07 -37.79 42.88
N LEU A 3 -49.08 -37.53 43.72
CA LEU A 3 -48.54 -36.16 43.93
C LEU A 3 -47.08 -35.98 43.58
N ASP A 4 -46.38 -37.02 43.10
CA ASP A 4 -44.94 -36.97 42.84
C ASP A 4 -44.53 -36.78 41.37
N SER A 5 -45.51 -36.75 40.45
CA SER A 5 -45.21 -36.68 39.00
C SER A 5 -45.23 -35.24 38.42
N ILE A 6 -45.75 -34.25 39.15
CA ILE A 6 -45.96 -32.88 38.67
C ILE A 6 -44.70 -32.02 38.91
N SER A 7 -43.94 -32.30 39.96
CA SER A 7 -42.74 -31.51 40.33
C SER A 7 -41.57 -31.71 39.36
N LYS A 8 -41.39 -32.90 38.79
CA LYS A 8 -40.25 -33.20 37.91
C LYS A 8 -40.36 -32.61 36.51
N ARG A 9 -41.59 -32.34 36.03
CA ARG A 9 -41.79 -31.76 34.66
C ARG A 9 -41.57 -30.24 34.60
N PHE A 10 -41.67 -29.53 35.74
CA PHE A 10 -41.52 -28.08 35.78
C PHE A 10 -40.04 -27.65 35.80
N VAL A 11 -39.17 -28.44 36.42
CA VAL A 11 -37.72 -28.14 36.56
C VAL A 11 -36.99 -28.37 35.24
N VAL A 12 -37.41 -29.36 34.42
CA VAL A 12 -36.76 -29.66 33.16
C VAL A 12 -37.05 -28.56 32.11
N ARG A 13 -38.26 -27.99 32.10
CA ARG A 13 -38.63 -26.93 31.12
C ARG A 13 -37.90 -25.60 31.36
N HIS A 14 -37.50 -25.28 32.59
CA HIS A 14 -36.77 -24.04 32.90
C HIS A 14 -35.26 -24.12 32.53
N ARG A 15 -34.67 -25.32 32.66
CA ARG A 15 -33.26 -25.51 32.33
C ARG A 15 -32.97 -25.39 30.82
N TRP A 16 -33.91 -25.80 29.99
CA TRP A 16 -33.77 -25.70 28.52
C TRP A 16 -33.96 -24.26 28.01
N ARG A 17 -34.79 -23.45 28.65
CA ARG A 17 -34.97 -22.04 28.29
C ARG A 17 -33.76 -21.17 28.58
N VAL A 18 -33.03 -21.45 29.65
CA VAL A 18 -31.82 -20.73 30.06
C VAL A 18 -30.65 -21.09 29.14
N LEU A 19 -30.55 -22.35 28.69
CA LEU A 19 -29.50 -22.78 27.75
C LEU A 19 -29.68 -22.21 26.34
N PHE A 20 -30.92 -22.04 25.88
CA PHE A 20 -31.18 -21.41 24.56
C PHE A 20 -30.92 -19.89 24.56
N ALA A 21 -31.18 -19.19 25.66
CA ALA A 21 -30.89 -17.77 25.78
C ALA A 21 -29.38 -17.49 25.85
N ALA A 22 -28.61 -18.36 26.51
CA ALA A 22 -27.14 -18.24 26.55
C ALA A 22 -26.48 -18.53 25.22
N ALA A 23 -26.99 -19.47 24.41
CA ALA A 23 -26.47 -19.78 23.10
C ALA A 23 -26.73 -18.66 22.07
N LEU A 24 -27.84 -17.92 22.17
CA LEU A 24 -28.17 -16.78 21.33
C LEU A 24 -27.31 -15.54 21.63
N LEU A 25 -26.88 -15.32 22.88
CA LEU A 25 -26.01 -14.22 23.28
C LEU A 25 -24.55 -14.44 22.86
N ILE A 26 -24.08 -15.68 22.79
CA ILE A 26 -22.74 -16.00 22.30
C ILE A 26 -22.65 -15.87 20.77
N SER A 27 -23.72 -16.14 20.04
CA SER A 27 -23.76 -15.95 18.58
C SER A 27 -23.83 -14.49 18.13
N ALA A 28 -24.38 -13.59 18.96
CA ALA A 28 -24.44 -12.15 18.65
C ALA A 28 -23.10 -11.42 18.83
N ALA A 29 -22.20 -11.96 19.66
CA ALA A 29 -20.87 -11.37 19.87
C ALA A 29 -19.86 -11.73 18.78
N ALA A 30 -20.15 -12.74 17.95
CA ALA A 30 -19.26 -13.18 16.86
C ALA A 30 -19.53 -12.47 15.51
N VAL A 31 -20.62 -11.69 15.38
CA VAL A 31 -21.04 -11.09 14.11
C VAL A 31 -20.59 -9.62 13.95
N LEU A 32 -19.93 -9.02 14.96
CA LEU A 32 -19.52 -7.61 14.92
C LEU A 32 -18.02 -7.39 14.69
N ARG A 33 -17.30 -8.38 14.18
CA ARG A 33 -16.03 -8.16 13.52
C ARG A 33 -16.22 -8.31 12.01
N ALA A 34 -16.93 -7.37 11.42
CA ALA A 34 -16.66 -7.04 10.02
C ALA A 34 -15.18 -6.63 9.96
N PRO A 35 -14.36 -7.23 9.07
CA PRO A 35 -13.07 -6.64 8.82
C PRO A 35 -13.38 -5.22 8.34
N SER A 36 -13.02 -4.21 9.11
CA SER A 36 -12.90 -2.88 8.55
C SER A 36 -11.86 -3.05 7.45
N SER A 37 -12.27 -2.92 6.20
CA SER A 37 -11.36 -2.54 5.12
C SER A 37 -11.00 -1.07 5.40
N ALA A 38 -10.43 -0.85 6.57
CA ALA A 38 -9.79 0.37 6.90
C ALA A 38 -8.55 0.45 6.01
N ALA A 39 -8.23 1.62 5.55
CA ALA A 39 -6.92 1.97 5.07
C ALA A 39 -5.89 1.11 5.81
N GLU A 40 -5.09 0.37 5.04
CA GLU A 40 -4.04 -0.51 5.53
C GLU A 40 -3.40 0.08 6.77
N ASP A 41 -3.22 -0.68 7.85
CA ASP A 41 -2.75 -0.19 9.14
C ASP A 41 -1.35 0.42 9.00
N ALA A 42 -1.30 1.69 8.58
CA ALA A 42 -0.06 2.40 8.37
C ALA A 42 0.71 2.50 9.68
N ARG A 43 1.94 2.00 9.65
CA ARG A 43 2.85 1.95 10.80
C ARG A 43 4.19 2.59 10.47
N MET A 44 4.77 3.28 11.43
CA MET A 44 6.14 3.76 11.28
C MET A 44 7.09 2.55 11.34
N VAL A 45 7.63 2.13 10.19
CA VAL A 45 8.69 1.12 10.19
C VAL A 45 10.05 1.76 10.56
N PRO A 46 10.99 1.01 11.17
CA PRO A 46 12.31 1.56 11.51
C PRO A 46 13.03 2.06 10.24
N PRO A 47 13.88 3.10 10.34
CA PRO A 47 14.67 3.57 9.19
C PRO A 47 15.64 2.47 8.73
N PRO A 48 16.05 2.46 7.44
CA PRO A 48 17.03 1.51 6.95
C PRO A 48 18.38 1.71 7.66
N ALA A 49 18.99 0.59 8.07
CA ALA A 49 20.33 0.59 8.66
C ALA A 49 21.43 0.89 7.63
N GLN A 50 21.12 0.70 6.34
CA GLN A 50 22.01 0.99 5.21
C GLN A 50 21.24 1.83 4.19
N ASP A 51 21.90 2.87 3.68
CA ASP A 51 21.37 3.71 2.61
C ASP A 51 22.40 3.84 1.48
N GLU A 52 22.05 4.52 0.40
CA GLU A 52 23.03 4.86 -0.62
C GLU A 52 24.09 5.78 -0.05
N THR A 53 25.35 5.53 -0.41
CA THR A 53 26.42 6.48 -0.16
C THR A 53 26.14 7.68 -1.05
N ALA A 54 25.87 8.85 -0.44
CA ALA A 54 25.40 10.04 -1.12
C ALA A 54 26.15 10.27 -2.46
N PRO A 55 25.50 10.13 -3.59
CA PRO A 55 26.13 10.36 -4.88
C PRO A 55 26.29 11.86 -5.10
N PRO A 56 27.21 12.27 -5.99
CA PRO A 56 27.30 13.65 -6.44
C PRO A 56 26.10 14.07 -7.32
N ALA A 57 25.15 13.18 -7.57
CA ALA A 57 23.99 13.44 -8.42
C ALA A 57 23.08 14.54 -7.82
N THR A 58 22.54 15.37 -8.69
CA THR A 58 21.53 16.38 -8.34
C THR A 58 20.10 15.83 -8.45
N SER A 59 19.94 14.65 -9.03
CA SER A 59 18.65 14.00 -9.22
C SER A 59 18.84 12.49 -9.38
N GLU A 60 17.95 11.71 -8.76
CA GLU A 60 17.86 10.26 -8.88
C GLU A 60 16.44 9.80 -9.14
N VAL A 61 16.31 8.51 -9.53
CA VAL A 61 15.03 7.90 -9.85
C VAL A 61 14.86 6.60 -9.04
N ALA A 62 13.68 6.43 -8.42
CA ALA A 62 13.22 5.17 -7.85
C ALA A 62 11.94 4.73 -8.55
N VAL A 63 11.78 3.43 -8.85
CA VAL A 63 10.53 2.89 -9.41
C VAL A 63 9.95 1.87 -8.45
N LEU A 64 8.72 2.15 -7.97
CA LEU A 64 8.06 1.45 -6.89
C LEU A 64 6.63 1.06 -7.28
N ALA A 65 6.22 -0.18 -6.96
CA ALA A 65 4.87 -0.70 -7.20
C ALA A 65 4.27 -1.19 -5.88
N GLY A 66 3.07 -0.74 -5.55
CA GLY A 66 2.39 -1.05 -4.28
C GLY A 66 0.87 -0.93 -4.38
N GLY A 67 0.23 -1.68 -5.30
CA GLY A 67 -1.19 -1.59 -5.58
C GLY A 67 -1.54 -0.53 -6.62
N CYS A 68 -2.74 0.03 -6.53
CA CYS A 68 -3.18 1.10 -7.42
C CYS A 68 -2.21 2.29 -7.39
N PHE A 69 -1.68 2.64 -8.54
CA PHE A 69 -0.68 3.69 -8.67
C PHE A 69 -1.19 5.11 -8.32
N TRP A 70 -2.50 5.36 -8.29
CA TRP A 70 -3.04 6.67 -7.90
C TRP A 70 -2.67 7.05 -6.46
N GLY A 71 -2.83 6.11 -5.54
CA GLY A 71 -2.46 6.32 -4.13
C GLY A 71 -0.95 6.38 -3.93
N VAL A 72 -0.20 5.50 -4.58
CA VAL A 72 1.28 5.51 -4.51
C VAL A 72 1.85 6.81 -5.09
N GLN A 73 1.35 7.26 -6.25
CA GLN A 73 1.72 8.56 -6.83
C GLN A 73 1.41 9.70 -5.85
N GLY A 74 0.19 9.75 -5.30
CA GLY A 74 -0.22 10.76 -4.34
C GLY A 74 0.71 10.82 -3.13
N VAL A 75 1.08 9.67 -2.55
CA VAL A 75 2.03 9.61 -1.42
C VAL A 75 3.34 10.31 -1.79
N PHE A 76 3.98 9.92 -2.91
CA PHE A 76 5.28 10.47 -3.28
C PHE A 76 5.22 11.92 -3.76
N GLN A 77 4.10 12.36 -4.36
CA GLN A 77 3.88 13.77 -4.68
C GLN A 77 3.88 14.68 -3.45
N HIS A 78 3.53 14.14 -2.29
CA HIS A 78 3.51 14.87 -1.01
C HIS A 78 4.80 14.68 -0.17
N VAL A 79 5.90 14.20 -0.76
CA VAL A 79 7.19 14.04 -0.06
C VAL A 79 8.14 15.17 -0.39
N ASN A 80 8.68 15.86 0.65
CA ASN A 80 9.75 16.83 0.50
C ASN A 80 11.01 16.17 -0.11
N GLY A 81 11.64 16.84 -1.08
CA GLY A 81 12.77 16.29 -1.83
C GLY A 81 12.37 15.53 -3.11
N VAL A 82 11.11 15.10 -3.24
CA VAL A 82 10.59 14.58 -4.50
C VAL A 82 10.31 15.74 -5.46
N THR A 83 10.79 15.63 -6.69
CA THR A 83 10.65 16.64 -7.75
C THR A 83 9.64 16.22 -8.82
N SER A 84 9.37 14.92 -8.96
CA SER A 84 8.33 14.36 -9.84
C SER A 84 7.93 12.95 -9.38
N ALA A 85 6.65 12.60 -9.52
CA ALA A 85 6.16 11.23 -9.35
C ALA A 85 5.17 10.94 -10.47
N VAL A 86 5.50 9.96 -11.33
CA VAL A 86 4.76 9.63 -12.56
C VAL A 86 4.19 8.22 -12.43
N SER A 87 2.87 8.07 -12.58
CA SER A 87 2.21 6.76 -12.67
C SER A 87 2.56 6.06 -13.99
N GLY A 88 2.75 4.75 -13.95
CA GLY A 88 3.10 3.97 -15.13
C GLY A 88 3.15 2.48 -14.87
N TYR A 89 3.86 1.78 -15.73
CA TYR A 89 3.94 0.33 -15.75
C TYR A 89 5.40 -0.12 -15.80
N ALA A 90 5.76 -1.15 -15.03
CA ALA A 90 7.09 -1.76 -15.08
C ALA A 90 6.99 -3.28 -14.94
N GLY A 91 7.95 -4.01 -15.52
CA GLY A 91 8.03 -5.48 -15.43
C GLY A 91 7.66 -6.23 -16.70
N GLY A 92 6.80 -5.67 -17.56
CA GLY A 92 6.42 -6.20 -18.87
C GLY A 92 7.21 -5.59 -20.03
N THR A 93 6.64 -5.67 -21.22
CA THR A 93 7.21 -5.17 -22.49
C THR A 93 6.43 -3.95 -22.99
N GLU A 94 7.06 -3.12 -23.83
CA GLU A 94 6.51 -1.85 -24.31
C GLU A 94 5.15 -2.00 -25.00
N ASP A 95 4.99 -3.01 -25.83
CA ASP A 95 3.77 -3.31 -26.59
C ASP A 95 2.55 -3.62 -25.72
N THR A 96 2.79 -3.98 -24.46
CA THR A 96 1.73 -4.29 -23.48
C THR A 96 1.54 -3.21 -22.41
N ALA A 97 2.31 -2.11 -22.46
CA ALA A 97 2.29 -1.02 -21.48
C ALA A 97 1.14 -0.04 -21.71
N GLN A 98 -0.09 -0.53 -21.69
CA GLN A 98 -1.34 0.22 -21.85
C GLN A 98 -2.37 -0.27 -20.82
N TYR A 99 -3.14 0.64 -20.22
CA TYR A 99 -4.07 0.33 -19.14
C TYR A 99 -5.00 -0.85 -19.44
N GLU A 100 -5.66 -0.80 -20.62
CA GLU A 100 -6.61 -1.84 -21.03
C GLU A 100 -5.97 -3.24 -21.19
N ILE A 101 -4.66 -3.29 -21.40
CA ILE A 101 -3.92 -4.54 -21.53
C ILE A 101 -3.38 -4.97 -20.16
N VAL A 102 -2.76 -4.05 -19.41
CA VAL A 102 -2.19 -4.32 -18.09
C VAL A 102 -3.26 -4.77 -17.08
N SER A 103 -4.45 -4.16 -17.13
CA SER A 103 -5.56 -4.50 -16.24
C SER A 103 -6.05 -5.95 -16.35
N ARG A 104 -5.69 -6.67 -17.41
CA ARG A 104 -5.97 -8.11 -17.56
C ARG A 104 -5.14 -8.99 -16.62
N GLY A 105 -4.00 -8.48 -16.10
CA GLY A 105 -3.17 -9.17 -15.12
C GLY A 105 -2.20 -10.22 -15.67
N ASP A 106 -2.03 -10.34 -16.98
CA ASP A 106 -1.22 -11.36 -17.66
C ASP A 106 0.05 -10.80 -18.38
N THR A 107 0.26 -9.49 -18.34
CA THR A 107 1.36 -8.80 -19.06
C THR A 107 2.70 -8.79 -18.33
N ARG A 108 2.76 -9.26 -17.09
CA ARG A 108 3.88 -9.09 -16.15
C ARG A 108 4.11 -7.64 -15.69
N HIS A 109 3.43 -6.65 -16.21
CA HIS A 109 3.48 -5.30 -15.67
C HIS A 109 2.95 -5.25 -14.23
N ALA A 110 3.56 -4.39 -13.41
CA ALA A 110 2.95 -3.87 -12.21
C ALA A 110 2.59 -2.41 -12.43
N GLU A 111 1.45 -1.98 -11.90
CA GLU A 111 1.18 -0.57 -11.71
C GLU A 111 2.27 0.01 -10.80
N SER A 112 2.99 0.99 -11.30
CA SER A 112 4.22 1.48 -10.70
C SER A 112 4.25 2.99 -10.71
N VAL A 113 5.07 3.56 -9.83
CA VAL A 113 5.35 5.00 -9.82
C VAL A 113 6.84 5.22 -9.97
N GLN A 114 7.23 6.03 -10.97
CA GLN A 114 8.58 6.54 -11.09
C GLN A 114 8.70 7.82 -10.29
N VAL A 115 9.50 7.79 -9.24
CA VAL A 115 9.78 8.90 -8.32
C VAL A 115 11.12 9.50 -8.67
N THR A 116 11.15 10.76 -9.11
CA THR A 116 12.38 11.54 -9.29
C THR A 116 12.59 12.40 -8.05
N PHE A 117 13.78 12.38 -7.48
CA PHE A 117 14.06 13.05 -6.22
C PHE A 117 15.46 13.67 -6.16
N ASP A 118 15.62 14.72 -5.32
CA ASP A 118 16.91 15.25 -4.94
C ASP A 118 17.47 14.43 -3.76
N PRO A 119 18.55 13.67 -3.93
CA PRO A 119 19.12 12.83 -2.85
C PRO A 119 19.64 13.63 -1.66
N LYS A 120 19.84 14.96 -1.80
CA LYS A 120 20.16 15.84 -0.68
C LYS A 120 18.93 16.22 0.15
N GLY A 121 17.75 16.20 -0.45
CA GLY A 121 16.47 16.49 0.21
C GLY A 121 15.82 15.26 0.85
N VAL A 122 15.89 14.12 0.16
CA VAL A 122 15.38 12.83 0.63
C VAL A 122 16.23 11.69 0.06
N SER A 123 16.67 10.77 0.91
CA SER A 123 17.46 9.62 0.44
C SER A 123 16.57 8.50 -0.11
N TYR A 124 17.18 7.59 -0.90
CA TYR A 124 16.49 6.40 -1.40
C TYR A 124 15.95 5.52 -0.26
N GLY A 125 16.76 5.29 0.77
CA GLY A 125 16.32 4.54 1.94
C GLY A 125 15.15 5.21 2.67
N ARG A 126 15.11 6.55 2.72
CA ARG A 126 13.97 7.27 3.28
C ARG A 126 12.71 7.12 2.43
N LEU A 127 12.83 7.12 1.10
CA LEU A 127 11.70 6.79 0.21
C LEU A 127 11.17 5.38 0.46
N LEU A 128 12.06 4.39 0.62
CA LEU A 128 11.68 3.02 0.97
C LEU A 128 11.00 2.93 2.35
N GLN A 129 11.46 3.72 3.33
CA GLN A 129 10.81 3.77 4.64
C GLN A 129 9.36 4.27 4.52
N ILE A 130 9.14 5.34 3.76
CA ILE A 130 7.79 5.87 3.49
C ILE A 130 6.96 4.82 2.73
N TYR A 131 7.53 4.18 1.71
CA TYR A 131 6.88 3.14 0.92
C TYR A 131 6.35 1.99 1.78
N PHE A 132 7.17 1.43 2.66
CA PHE A 132 6.79 0.34 3.57
C PHE A 132 5.92 0.80 4.75
N SER A 133 5.88 2.09 5.07
CA SER A 133 5.10 2.61 6.19
C SER A 133 3.68 2.99 5.82
N VAL A 134 3.47 3.56 4.62
CA VAL A 134 2.20 4.22 4.28
C VAL A 134 1.67 3.96 2.87
N ALA A 135 2.50 3.50 1.93
CA ALA A 135 2.06 3.38 0.54
C ALA A 135 1.26 2.10 0.27
N HIS A 136 1.56 1.01 0.98
CA HIS A 136 0.94 -0.30 0.75
C HIS A 136 1.20 -1.27 1.91
N ASP A 137 0.51 -2.42 1.91
CA ASP A 137 0.86 -3.58 2.75
C ASP A 137 1.84 -4.50 1.98
N PRO A 138 3.10 -4.63 2.43
CA PRO A 138 4.10 -5.44 1.75
C PRO A 138 3.90 -6.94 1.92
N THR A 139 2.92 -7.39 2.69
CA THR A 139 2.61 -8.81 2.94
C THR A 139 1.52 -9.37 2.02
N GLU A 140 0.83 -8.51 1.26
CA GLU A 140 -0.22 -8.91 0.34
C GLU A 140 0.34 -9.37 -1.02
N LEU A 141 0.21 -10.67 -1.30
CA LEU A 141 0.70 -11.25 -2.56
C LEU A 141 -0.27 -11.01 -3.71
N ASN A 142 0.20 -10.30 -4.77
CA ASN A 142 -0.56 -10.00 -5.98
C ASN A 142 -1.92 -9.34 -5.71
N ARG A 143 -1.99 -8.50 -4.70
CA ARG A 143 -3.17 -7.70 -4.37
C ARG A 143 -2.77 -6.51 -3.51
N GLN A 144 -3.66 -5.52 -3.38
CA GLN A 144 -3.59 -4.45 -2.38
C GLN A 144 -5.00 -3.96 -2.06
N GLY A 145 -5.40 -4.10 -0.79
CA GLY A 145 -6.74 -3.72 -0.38
C GLY A 145 -7.82 -4.37 -1.26
N PRO A 146 -8.68 -3.58 -1.95
CA PRO A 146 -9.73 -4.13 -2.80
C PRO A 146 -9.22 -4.69 -4.14
N ASP A 147 -8.01 -4.29 -4.58
CA ASP A 147 -7.50 -4.62 -5.89
C ASP A 147 -6.78 -5.98 -5.89
N SER A 148 -7.10 -6.84 -6.85
CA SER A 148 -6.54 -8.17 -6.98
C SER A 148 -6.02 -8.42 -8.39
N GLY A 149 -4.82 -8.99 -8.47
CA GLY A 149 -4.14 -9.30 -9.73
C GLY A 149 -2.64 -9.02 -9.65
N THR A 150 -1.87 -9.64 -10.55
CA THR A 150 -0.39 -9.51 -10.57
C THR A 150 0.08 -8.08 -10.82
N GLN A 151 -0.77 -7.25 -11.46
CA GLN A 151 -0.52 -5.84 -11.71
C GLN A 151 -0.53 -4.98 -10.44
N TYR A 152 -1.12 -5.47 -9.36
CA TYR A 152 -1.15 -4.78 -8.04
C TYR A 152 -0.13 -5.36 -7.06
N ARG A 153 0.84 -6.16 -7.54
CA ARG A 153 1.88 -6.72 -6.67
C ARG A 153 2.79 -5.65 -6.09
N SER A 154 3.30 -5.91 -4.91
CA SER A 154 4.39 -5.14 -4.33
C SER A 154 5.71 -5.46 -5.04
N ALA A 155 6.38 -4.44 -5.60
CA ALA A 155 7.68 -4.61 -6.24
C ALA A 155 8.53 -3.34 -6.20
N ILE A 156 9.85 -3.52 -6.21
CA ILE A 156 10.87 -2.49 -6.34
C ILE A 156 11.65 -2.79 -7.62
N PHE A 157 11.79 -1.80 -8.49
CA PHE A 157 12.56 -1.87 -9.73
C PHE A 157 13.80 -0.98 -9.59
N PRO A 158 14.91 -1.51 -9.05
CA PRO A 158 16.09 -0.69 -8.76
C PRO A 158 16.74 -0.17 -10.04
N ALA A 159 17.06 1.13 -10.06
CA ALA A 159 17.74 1.80 -11.18
C ALA A 159 19.25 1.57 -11.15
N SER A 160 19.82 1.12 -10.01
CA SER A 160 21.25 0.88 -9.84
C SER A 160 21.52 -0.38 -9.00
N PRO A 161 22.74 -0.95 -9.07
CA PRO A 161 23.16 -2.01 -8.15
C PRO A 161 23.12 -1.58 -6.68
N GLU A 162 23.36 -0.30 -6.40
CA GLU A 162 23.31 0.27 -5.05
C GLU A 162 21.88 0.30 -4.52
N GLN A 163 20.91 0.78 -5.29
CA GLN A 163 19.49 0.70 -4.94
C GLN A 163 19.05 -0.75 -4.68
N MET A 164 19.50 -1.69 -5.51
CA MET A 164 19.21 -3.11 -5.29
C MET A 164 19.79 -3.60 -3.96
N ARG A 165 21.01 -3.19 -3.60
CA ARG A 165 21.66 -3.55 -2.34
C ARG A 165 20.87 -3.01 -1.15
N VAL A 166 20.52 -1.71 -1.18
CA VAL A 166 19.75 -1.05 -0.13
C VAL A 166 18.38 -1.70 0.05
N ALA A 167 17.64 -1.93 -1.05
CA ALA A 167 16.32 -2.54 -0.99
C ALA A 167 16.35 -3.96 -0.40
N LYS A 168 17.32 -4.80 -0.81
CA LYS A 168 17.50 -6.14 -0.25
C LYS A 168 17.81 -6.12 1.24
N ALA A 169 18.77 -5.28 1.65
CA ALA A 169 19.17 -5.13 3.04
C ALA A 169 17.99 -4.65 3.90
N TYR A 170 17.19 -3.71 3.38
CA TYR A 170 16.09 -3.15 4.12
C TYR A 170 14.92 -4.13 4.29
N ILE A 171 14.56 -4.89 3.24
CA ILE A 171 13.55 -5.96 3.35
C ILE A 171 14.00 -6.99 4.40
N ALA A 172 15.26 -7.45 4.34
CA ALA A 172 15.78 -8.38 5.33
C ALA A 172 15.72 -7.81 6.76
N GLN A 173 16.10 -6.54 6.94
CA GLN A 173 16.02 -5.85 8.23
C GLN A 173 14.58 -5.84 8.79
N LEU A 174 13.58 -5.55 7.95
CA LEU A 174 12.17 -5.50 8.37
C LEU A 174 11.62 -6.88 8.69
N ASP A 175 11.98 -7.91 7.90
CA ASP A 175 11.61 -9.30 8.14
C ASP A 175 12.24 -9.83 9.44
N ASP A 176 13.55 -9.61 9.66
CA ASP A 176 14.27 -10.03 10.87
C ASP A 176 13.74 -9.35 12.14
N ALA A 177 13.32 -8.09 12.02
CA ALA A 177 12.70 -7.34 13.11
C ALA A 177 11.22 -7.70 13.34
N HIS A 178 10.64 -8.59 12.52
CA HIS A 178 9.21 -8.96 12.59
C HIS A 178 8.28 -7.75 12.62
N VAL A 179 8.56 -6.74 11.78
CA VAL A 179 7.80 -5.50 11.73
C VAL A 179 6.36 -5.73 11.28
N PHE A 180 6.15 -6.70 10.40
CA PHE A 180 4.85 -7.14 9.90
C PHE A 180 4.47 -8.51 10.47
N GLU A 181 3.17 -8.81 10.52
CA GLU A 181 2.66 -10.09 11.03
C GLU A 181 2.97 -11.27 10.10
N ALA A 182 3.17 -10.98 8.81
CA ALA A 182 3.54 -11.95 7.78
C ALA A 182 4.83 -11.51 7.07
N LYS A 183 5.43 -12.43 6.32
CA LYS A 183 6.65 -12.20 5.57
C LYS A 183 6.42 -11.17 4.45
N ILE A 184 7.39 -10.29 4.23
CA ILE A 184 7.37 -9.35 3.11
C ILE A 184 7.44 -10.13 1.79
N VAL A 185 6.49 -9.88 0.88
CA VAL A 185 6.42 -10.49 -0.45
C VAL A 185 6.85 -9.55 -1.57
N THR A 186 7.32 -8.36 -1.22
CA THR A 186 7.85 -7.36 -2.17
C THR A 186 8.96 -7.96 -3.02
N LYS A 187 8.78 -7.94 -4.34
CA LYS A 187 9.77 -8.44 -5.30
C LYS A 187 10.78 -7.36 -5.65
N ILE A 188 12.06 -7.73 -5.81
CA ILE A 188 13.08 -6.86 -6.37
C ILE A 188 13.35 -7.35 -7.79
N GLU A 189 12.97 -6.53 -8.77
CA GLU A 189 13.02 -6.87 -10.20
C GLU A 189 13.97 -5.92 -10.96
N PRO A 190 15.29 -6.20 -11.00
CA PRO A 190 16.26 -5.33 -11.67
C PRO A 190 16.15 -5.39 -13.19
N GLY A 191 16.66 -4.32 -13.87
CA GLY A 191 16.79 -4.28 -15.32
C GLY A 191 15.46 -4.15 -16.06
N ARG A 192 14.42 -3.64 -15.41
CA ARG A 192 13.10 -3.40 -16.01
C ARG A 192 12.96 -1.95 -16.44
N ILE A 193 12.32 -1.75 -17.59
CA ILE A 193 12.01 -0.42 -18.13
C ILE A 193 10.68 0.03 -17.51
N PHE A 194 10.59 1.32 -17.23
CA PHE A 194 9.35 1.99 -16.81
C PHE A 194 8.70 2.66 -18.02
N TYR A 195 7.42 2.45 -18.19
CA TYR A 195 6.59 3.06 -19.22
C TYR A 195 5.55 3.97 -18.56
N PRO A 196 5.52 5.28 -18.84
CA PRO A 196 4.50 6.17 -18.29
C PRO A 196 3.09 5.75 -18.68
N ALA A 197 2.16 5.79 -17.72
CA ALA A 197 0.75 5.58 -17.99
C ALA A 197 0.13 6.78 -18.69
N GLU A 198 -1.05 6.58 -19.23
CA GLU A 198 -1.83 7.56 -19.98
C GLU A 198 -2.07 8.84 -19.14
N ALA A 199 -2.21 9.97 -19.81
CA ALA A 199 -2.31 11.29 -19.18
C ALA A 199 -3.49 11.40 -18.19
N TYR A 200 -4.60 10.67 -18.42
CA TYR A 200 -5.76 10.71 -17.55
C TYR A 200 -5.52 10.03 -16.19
N HIS A 201 -4.50 9.18 -16.05
CA HIS A 201 -4.08 8.59 -14.79
C HIS A 201 -3.17 9.49 -13.96
N GLN A 202 -2.52 10.47 -14.59
CA GLN A 202 -1.61 11.34 -13.86
C GLN A 202 -2.36 12.32 -12.95
N ASP A 203 -1.83 12.50 -11.73
CA ASP A 203 -2.37 13.39 -10.71
C ASP A 203 -3.84 13.06 -10.33
N PHE A 204 -4.25 11.80 -10.51
CA PHE A 204 -5.65 11.41 -10.40
C PHE A 204 -6.21 11.67 -9.01
N LEU A 205 -5.46 11.36 -7.95
CA LEU A 205 -5.85 11.62 -6.57
C LEU A 205 -6.18 13.10 -6.34
N THR A 206 -5.26 13.99 -6.73
CA THR A 206 -5.41 15.44 -6.52
C THR A 206 -6.53 16.03 -7.39
N ARG A 207 -6.73 15.51 -8.60
CA ARG A 207 -7.76 15.99 -9.53
C ARG A 207 -9.16 15.46 -9.24
N ASN A 208 -9.26 14.33 -8.51
CA ASN A 208 -10.53 13.66 -8.22
C ASN A 208 -10.67 13.31 -6.72
N PRO A 209 -10.52 14.28 -5.80
CA PRO A 209 -10.47 14.00 -4.37
C PRO A 209 -11.80 13.49 -3.79
N SER A 210 -12.91 13.63 -4.50
CA SER A 210 -14.24 13.13 -4.12
C SER A 210 -14.59 11.78 -4.77
N TYR A 211 -13.72 11.21 -5.62
CA TYR A 211 -13.96 9.90 -6.20
C TYR A 211 -13.93 8.84 -5.10
N LEU A 212 -14.97 8.00 -5.01
CA LEU A 212 -15.19 7.13 -3.86
C LEU A 212 -13.99 6.22 -3.54
N TYR A 213 -13.35 5.67 -4.58
CA TYR A 213 -12.13 4.86 -4.41
C TYR A 213 -11.01 5.66 -3.74
N ILE A 214 -10.77 6.89 -4.20
CA ILE A 214 -9.76 7.81 -3.64
C ILE A 214 -10.06 8.11 -2.18
N VAL A 215 -11.32 8.43 -1.86
CA VAL A 215 -11.74 8.75 -0.49
C VAL A 215 -11.50 7.58 0.47
N ILE A 216 -11.79 6.35 0.02
CA ILE A 216 -11.72 5.16 0.87
C ILE A 216 -10.28 4.61 0.96
N ASN A 217 -9.56 4.55 -0.18
CA ASN A 217 -8.32 3.79 -0.25
C ASN A 217 -7.06 4.64 -0.29
N ASP A 218 -7.10 5.86 -0.84
CA ASP A 218 -5.89 6.62 -1.12
C ASP A 218 -5.70 7.86 -0.24
N LEU A 219 -6.74 8.65 0.04
CA LEU A 219 -6.63 9.79 0.97
C LEU A 219 -6.13 9.39 2.36
N PRO A 220 -6.52 8.24 2.93
CA PRO A 220 -5.95 7.79 4.19
C PRO A 220 -4.43 7.61 4.16
N LYS A 221 -3.84 7.23 3.01
CA LYS A 221 -2.38 7.12 2.85
C LYS A 221 -1.69 8.48 2.98
N ILE A 222 -2.30 9.54 2.44
CA ILE A 222 -1.79 10.91 2.57
C ILE A 222 -1.87 11.40 4.02
N GLU A 223 -2.99 11.15 4.71
CA GLU A 223 -3.13 11.49 6.13
C GLU A 223 -2.13 10.71 7.01
N ASN A 224 -1.88 9.45 6.68
CA ASN A 224 -0.87 8.64 7.35
C ASN A 224 0.55 9.16 7.09
N LEU A 225 0.88 9.58 5.86
CA LEU A 225 2.15 10.23 5.56
C LEU A 225 2.33 11.48 6.42
N LYS A 226 1.32 12.36 6.46
CA LYS A 226 1.35 13.58 7.27
C LYS A 226 1.51 13.28 8.76
N ARG A 227 0.82 12.28 9.28
CA ARG A 227 0.85 11.89 10.69
C ARG A 227 2.19 11.24 11.07
N LEU A 228 2.69 10.30 10.26
CA LEU A 228 3.89 9.51 10.58
C LEU A 228 5.18 10.21 10.16
N PHE A 229 5.15 11.04 9.14
CA PHE A 229 6.33 11.71 8.57
C PHE A 229 6.14 13.22 8.43
N PRO A 230 5.78 13.95 9.51
CA PRO A 230 5.42 15.37 9.43
C PRO A 230 6.54 16.26 8.84
N THR A 231 7.81 15.90 9.04
CA THR A 231 8.96 16.65 8.49
C THR A 231 9.23 16.33 7.01
N ALA A 232 8.82 15.17 6.54
CA ALA A 232 8.95 14.78 5.14
C ALA A 232 7.69 15.15 4.31
N TYR A 233 6.57 15.40 4.96
CA TYR A 233 5.32 15.77 4.30
C TYR A 233 5.35 17.19 3.76
N ARG A 234 4.83 17.38 2.55
CA ARG A 234 4.50 18.69 1.96
C ARG A 234 3.01 18.77 1.65
N ALA A 235 2.40 19.92 1.92
CA ALA A 235 0.96 20.13 1.68
C ALA A 235 0.63 20.27 0.18
N ASP A 236 1.49 20.97 -0.57
CA ASP A 236 1.31 21.19 -2.00
C ASP A 236 2.02 20.08 -2.79
N PRO A 237 1.30 19.17 -3.49
CA PRO A 237 1.91 18.07 -4.21
C PRO A 237 2.69 18.54 -5.46
N VAL A 238 3.73 17.80 -5.86
CA VAL A 238 4.39 17.99 -7.14
C VAL A 238 3.58 17.33 -8.26
N LEU A 239 2.87 18.12 -9.06
CA LEU A 239 1.99 17.61 -10.11
C LEU A 239 2.74 17.45 -11.44
N VAL A 240 2.45 16.34 -12.13
CA VAL A 240 3.01 16.03 -13.46
C VAL A 240 2.41 16.91 -14.54
N MET A 241 1.09 17.12 -14.47
CA MET A 241 0.35 17.87 -15.49
C MET A 241 0.55 19.39 -15.40
N ALA A 242 0.84 19.91 -14.21
CA ALA A 242 1.13 21.33 -13.99
C ALA A 242 2.48 21.77 -14.59
N GLN A 243 3.38 20.84 -14.90
CA GLN A 243 4.71 21.11 -15.46
C GLN A 243 4.73 21.15 -17.00
N ARG A 244 3.62 20.85 -17.68
CA ARG A 244 3.56 21.00 -19.13
C ARG A 244 3.21 22.45 -19.46
N PRO A 245 4.12 23.22 -20.10
CA PRO A 245 3.73 24.52 -20.65
C PRO A 245 2.57 24.29 -21.61
N SER A 246 1.52 25.09 -21.46
CA SER A 246 0.47 25.19 -22.47
C SER A 246 1.12 25.67 -23.77
N ASN A 247 1.27 24.79 -24.74
CA ASN A 247 1.62 25.16 -26.11
C ASN A 247 0.49 25.96 -26.76
#